data_e15787fa578d6bd6b501a1babf3bea0c
#
_entry.id   e15787fa578d6bd6b501a1babf3bea0c
#
_cell.length_a   1.000
_cell.length_b   1.000
_cell.length_c   1.000
_cell.angle_alpha   90.00
_cell.angle_beta   90.00
_cell.angle_gamma   90.00
#
_symmetry.space_group_name_H-M   'P 1'
#
loop_
_entity.id
_entity.type
_entity.pdbx_description
1 polymer ?
#
loop_
_entity_poly.entity_id
_entity_poly.type
_entity_poly.pdbx_seq_one_letter_code
_entity_poly.pdbx_strand_id
1 'polypeptide(L)'
;MITLRKRSKPINLNMIDTDLSIILFLQGQDWATPIMRLASSLGSLEFMLLSMPFLYWCWDAKQGFMIGLMLVTSHGLNAVLKVALHGPRPYWVDPAVQAQSTQPSFGMPSGHAQNAVSIWGLTAHLIHKRWAYLLAAGTCLLIGLSRAYLGVHFMGDVLAGWGVGAVLLGSSIKAMPVMEE
;
A
#
# COMPACT_ATOMS: atom_id res chain seq x y z
N MET A 1 25.95 -25.47 -22.79
CA MET A 1 25.37 -24.28 -23.43
C MET A 1 23.86 -24.33 -23.22
N ILE A 2 23.36 -23.74 -22.11
CA ILE A 2 21.92 -23.79 -21.74
C ILE A 2 21.30 -22.53 -22.29
N THR A 3 20.51 -22.64 -23.33
CA THR A 3 19.72 -21.54 -23.92
C THR A 3 18.55 -21.21 -23.00
N LEU A 4 18.67 -20.15 -22.21
CA LEU A 4 17.59 -19.58 -21.44
C LEU A 4 16.55 -19.00 -22.40
N ARG A 5 15.43 -19.70 -22.53
CA ARG A 5 14.28 -19.31 -23.33
C ARG A 5 13.53 -18.16 -22.65
N LYS A 6 13.83 -16.95 -23.10
CA LYS A 6 13.16 -15.70 -22.72
C LYS A 6 11.71 -15.75 -23.20
N ARG A 7 10.77 -16.12 -22.32
CA ARG A 7 9.33 -15.84 -22.47
C ARG A 7 8.89 -14.83 -21.44
N SER A 8 9.30 -13.58 -21.63
CA SER A 8 8.59 -12.46 -21.01
C SER A 8 7.42 -12.10 -21.93
N LYS A 9 6.18 -12.13 -21.41
CA LYS A 9 5.05 -11.45 -22.07
C LYS A 9 5.49 -10.01 -22.37
N PRO A 10 5.12 -9.43 -23.53
CA PRO A 10 5.44 -8.04 -23.81
C PRO A 10 4.80 -7.17 -22.72
N ILE A 11 5.63 -6.61 -21.87
CA ILE A 11 5.22 -5.53 -20.96
C ILE A 11 4.75 -4.40 -21.88
N ASN A 12 3.59 -3.86 -21.63
CA ASN A 12 3.06 -2.75 -22.43
C ASN A 12 3.93 -1.50 -22.16
N LEU A 13 4.94 -1.29 -22.98
CA LEU A 13 5.95 -0.23 -22.84
C LEU A 13 5.28 1.13 -22.69
N ASN A 14 4.19 1.39 -23.41
CA ASN A 14 3.47 2.68 -23.31
C ASN A 14 2.90 2.97 -21.91
N MET A 15 2.50 1.96 -21.16
CA MET A 15 2.01 2.17 -19.77
C MET A 15 3.16 2.48 -18.81
N ILE A 16 4.29 1.78 -18.95
CA ILE A 16 5.47 2.02 -18.12
C ILE A 16 6.03 3.43 -18.39
N ASP A 17 6.14 3.84 -19.64
CA ASP A 17 6.63 5.16 -20.02
C ASP A 17 5.73 6.27 -19.48
N THR A 18 4.40 6.06 -19.47
CA THR A 18 3.45 7.00 -18.88
C THR A 18 3.62 7.07 -17.36
N ASP A 19 3.72 5.93 -16.68
CA ASP A 19 3.92 5.87 -15.22
C ASP A 19 5.25 6.51 -14.82
N LEU A 20 6.34 6.27 -15.57
CA LEU A 20 7.64 6.90 -15.34
C LEU A 20 7.57 8.43 -15.51
N SER A 21 6.88 8.91 -16.53
CA SER A 21 6.69 10.35 -16.75
C SER A 21 5.94 11.01 -15.59
N ILE A 22 4.92 10.35 -15.05
CA ILE A 22 4.19 10.81 -13.86
C ILE A 22 5.11 10.85 -12.64
N ILE A 23 5.89 9.80 -12.40
CA ILE A 23 6.82 9.73 -11.28
C ILE A 23 7.87 10.85 -11.36
N LEU A 24 8.50 11.06 -12.51
CA LEU A 24 9.50 12.11 -12.72
C LEU A 24 8.90 13.51 -12.55
N PHE A 25 7.69 13.74 -13.05
CA PHE A 25 6.97 15.01 -12.84
C PHE A 25 6.69 15.25 -11.35
N LEU A 26 6.23 14.24 -10.62
CA LEU A 26 5.98 14.34 -9.19
C LEU A 26 7.27 14.62 -8.40
N GLN A 27 8.37 13.94 -8.75
CA GLN A 27 9.67 14.14 -8.11
C GLN A 27 10.28 15.51 -8.35
N GLY A 28 9.89 16.21 -9.41
CA GLY A 28 10.26 17.59 -9.65
C GLY A 28 9.65 18.62 -8.67
N GLN A 29 8.77 18.18 -7.75
CA GLN A 29 8.07 19.03 -6.78
C GLN A 29 8.73 18.96 -5.39
N ASP A 30 9.96 19.42 -5.21
CA ASP A 30 10.76 19.27 -3.98
C ASP A 30 10.06 19.74 -2.70
N TRP A 31 9.22 20.78 -2.79
CA TRP A 31 8.45 21.30 -1.66
C TRP A 31 7.48 20.27 -1.04
N ALA A 32 7.04 19.27 -1.82
CA ALA A 32 6.12 18.24 -1.37
C ALA A 32 6.80 17.10 -0.59
N THR A 33 8.12 17.00 -0.65
CA THR A 33 8.89 15.90 -0.05
C THR A 33 8.56 15.63 1.43
N PRO A 34 8.53 16.63 2.34
CA PRO A 34 8.22 16.35 3.74
C PRO A 34 6.79 15.83 3.94
N ILE A 35 5.84 16.35 3.17
CA ILE A 35 4.43 15.92 3.22
C ILE A 35 4.31 14.48 2.71
N MET A 36 4.96 14.14 1.61
CA MET A 36 4.92 12.80 1.02
C MET A 36 5.62 11.76 1.89
N ARG A 37 6.70 12.13 2.56
CA ARG A 37 7.35 11.25 3.55
C ARG A 37 6.43 11.00 4.76
N LEU A 38 5.80 12.04 5.28
CA LEU A 38 4.84 11.90 6.38
C LEU A 38 3.63 11.04 5.95
N ALA A 39 3.05 11.29 4.79
CA ALA A 39 1.97 10.47 4.24
C ALA A 39 2.39 9.00 4.09
N SER A 40 3.60 8.75 3.58
CA SER A 40 4.13 7.40 3.46
C SER A 40 4.29 6.70 4.82
N SER A 41 4.73 7.41 5.85
CA SER A 41 4.91 6.82 7.19
C SER A 41 3.59 6.32 7.78
N LEU A 42 2.46 7.00 7.51
CA LEU A 42 1.12 6.56 7.94
C LEU A 42 0.66 5.24 7.30
N GLY A 43 1.30 4.80 6.22
CA GLY A 43 1.07 3.51 5.56
C GLY A 43 2.14 2.47 5.87
N SER A 44 3.16 2.81 6.65
CA SER A 44 4.26 1.91 6.97
C SER A 44 3.87 0.86 8.02
N LEU A 45 4.51 -0.30 7.94
CA LEU A 45 4.30 -1.37 8.92
C LEU A 45 4.70 -0.93 10.33
N GLU A 46 5.80 -0.19 10.45
CA GLU A 46 6.33 0.30 11.71
C GLU A 46 5.33 1.22 12.42
N PHE A 47 4.76 2.18 11.70
CA PHE A 47 3.73 3.07 12.25
C PHE A 47 2.50 2.28 12.71
N MET A 48 2.04 1.35 11.88
CA MET A 48 0.87 0.54 12.19
C MET A 48 1.12 -0.35 13.40
N LEU A 49 2.28 -1.01 13.50
CA LEU A 49 2.64 -1.82 14.66
C LEU A 49 2.74 -0.98 15.95
N LEU A 50 3.31 0.22 15.88
CA LEU A 50 3.39 1.12 17.03
C LEU A 50 2.01 1.64 17.46
N SER A 51 1.05 1.76 16.55
CA SER A 51 -0.31 2.17 16.87
C SER A 51 -1.15 1.06 17.53
N MET A 52 -0.80 -0.22 17.34
CA MET A 52 -1.58 -1.35 17.86
C MET A 52 -1.74 -1.35 19.40
N PRO A 53 -0.68 -1.21 20.21
CA PRO A 53 -0.84 -1.16 21.66
C PRO A 53 -1.75 -0.02 22.10
N PHE A 54 -1.64 1.15 21.45
CA PHE A 54 -2.50 2.30 21.76
C PHE A 54 -3.97 2.01 21.44
N LEU A 55 -4.27 1.42 20.28
CA LEU A 55 -5.64 1.05 19.90
C LEU A 55 -6.20 -0.01 20.84
N TYR A 56 -5.39 -1.01 21.22
CA TYR A 56 -5.81 -2.10 22.10
C TYR A 56 -6.09 -1.64 23.54
N TRP A 57 -5.22 -0.79 24.11
CA TRP A 57 -5.33 -0.39 25.52
C TRP A 57 -6.12 0.91 25.75
N CYS A 58 -6.09 1.84 24.78
CA CYS A 58 -6.65 3.18 24.97
C CYS A 58 -7.99 3.39 24.27
N TRP A 59 -8.34 2.53 23.29
CA TRP A 59 -9.62 2.66 22.60
C TRP A 59 -10.55 1.48 22.96
N ASP A 60 -10.34 0.31 22.38
CA ASP A 60 -11.13 -0.89 22.64
C ASP A 60 -10.32 -2.14 22.28
N ALA A 61 -10.20 -3.08 23.22
CA ALA A 61 -9.37 -4.27 23.05
C ALA A 61 -9.83 -5.16 21.89
N LYS A 62 -11.15 -5.34 21.71
CA LYS A 62 -11.72 -6.14 20.62
C LYS A 62 -11.43 -5.51 19.26
N GLN A 63 -11.69 -4.21 19.13
CA GLN A 63 -11.43 -3.46 17.90
C GLN A 63 -9.94 -3.40 17.58
N GLY A 64 -9.10 -3.15 18.57
CA GLY A 64 -7.64 -3.17 18.41
C GLY A 64 -7.13 -4.54 17.96
N PHE A 65 -7.66 -5.62 18.52
CA PHE A 65 -7.33 -6.98 18.07
C PHE A 65 -7.74 -7.25 16.64
N MET A 66 -8.94 -6.82 16.23
CA MET A 66 -9.43 -6.97 14.85
C MET A 66 -8.55 -6.23 13.84
N ILE A 67 -8.15 -5.00 14.18
CA ILE A 67 -7.24 -4.21 13.34
C ILE A 67 -5.86 -4.88 13.26
N GLY A 68 -5.36 -5.40 14.37
CA GLY A 68 -4.10 -6.15 14.42
C GLY A 68 -4.14 -7.42 13.56
N LEU A 69 -5.22 -8.20 13.64
CA LEU A 69 -5.43 -9.38 12.79
C LEU A 69 -5.48 -9.01 11.31
N MET A 70 -6.17 -7.91 10.98
CA MET A 70 -6.20 -7.36 9.62
C MET A 70 -4.79 -7.00 9.15
N LEU A 71 -3.97 -6.35 9.97
CA LEU A 71 -2.61 -5.97 9.64
C LEU A 71 -1.75 -7.19 9.30
N VAL A 72 -1.78 -8.22 10.14
CA VAL A 72 -1.02 -9.47 9.94
C VAL A 72 -1.47 -10.16 8.66
N THR A 73 -2.78 -10.28 8.45
CA THR A 73 -3.36 -10.90 7.25
C THR A 73 -3.00 -10.12 5.98
N SER A 74 -3.15 -8.80 6.02
CA SER A 74 -2.82 -7.93 4.88
C SER A 74 -1.35 -8.01 4.53
N HIS A 75 -0.46 -7.93 5.53
CA HIS A 75 0.98 -8.00 5.31
C HIS A 75 1.42 -9.36 4.79
N GLY A 76 0.91 -10.45 5.36
CA GLY A 76 1.20 -11.81 4.90
C GLY A 76 0.74 -12.07 3.46
N LEU A 77 -0.49 -11.66 3.12
CA LEU A 77 -1.00 -11.76 1.76
C LEU A 77 -0.17 -10.92 0.77
N ASN A 78 0.22 -9.69 1.17
CA ASN A 78 1.08 -8.84 0.34
C ASN A 78 2.42 -9.52 0.04
N ALA A 79 3.05 -10.15 1.03
CA ALA A 79 4.31 -10.86 0.85
C ALA A 79 4.19 -12.00 -0.16
N VAL A 80 3.12 -12.81 -0.08
CA VAL A 80 2.83 -13.89 -1.03
C VAL A 80 2.60 -13.33 -2.44
N LEU A 81 1.77 -12.28 -2.58
CA LEU A 81 1.48 -11.67 -3.88
C LEU A 81 2.73 -11.06 -4.52
N LYS A 82 3.61 -10.43 -3.76
CA LYS A 82 4.88 -9.90 -4.28
C LYS A 82 5.75 -10.99 -4.90
N VAL A 83 5.86 -12.13 -4.22
CA VAL A 83 6.61 -13.28 -4.73
C VAL A 83 5.90 -13.91 -5.93
N ALA A 84 4.57 -13.90 -6.01
CA ALA A 84 3.81 -14.45 -7.13
C ALA A 84 3.87 -13.57 -8.39
N LEU A 85 3.81 -12.25 -8.23
CA LEU A 85 3.68 -11.29 -9.34
C LEU A 85 5.03 -10.80 -9.89
N HIS A 86 6.09 -10.80 -9.09
CA HIS A 86 7.47 -10.41 -9.47
C HIS A 86 7.55 -9.04 -10.17
N GLY A 87 6.68 -8.09 -9.84
CA GLY A 87 6.65 -6.77 -10.48
C GLY A 87 7.95 -5.97 -10.21
N PRO A 88 8.57 -5.36 -11.24
CA PRO A 88 9.75 -4.53 -11.04
C PRO A 88 9.38 -3.24 -10.30
N ARG A 89 10.39 -2.55 -9.78
CA ARG A 89 10.24 -1.20 -9.22
C ARG A 89 10.66 -0.13 -10.20
N PRO A 90 10.13 1.11 -10.13
CA PRO A 90 10.49 2.19 -11.05
C PRO A 90 12.00 2.41 -11.15
N TYR A 91 12.70 2.52 -10.03
CA TYR A 91 14.15 2.73 -9.98
C TYR A 91 15.00 1.51 -10.42
N TRP A 92 14.39 0.35 -10.67
CA TRP A 92 15.07 -0.79 -11.32
C TRP A 92 14.98 -0.69 -12.84
N VAL A 93 13.99 0.05 -13.35
CA VAL A 93 13.70 0.18 -14.78
C VAL A 93 14.35 1.42 -15.37
N ASP A 94 14.29 2.55 -14.67
CA ASP A 94 14.84 3.82 -15.12
C ASP A 94 15.75 4.46 -14.05
N PRO A 95 17.05 4.64 -14.35
CA PRO A 95 18.01 5.29 -13.45
C PRO A 95 17.69 6.77 -13.16
N ALA A 96 16.85 7.44 -13.96
CA ALA A 96 16.41 8.82 -13.71
C ALA A 96 15.49 8.92 -12.49
N VAL A 97 14.81 7.82 -12.11
CA VAL A 97 13.94 7.79 -10.93
C VAL A 97 14.78 7.73 -9.65
N GLN A 98 14.69 8.77 -8.84
CA GLN A 98 15.37 8.88 -7.56
C GLN A 98 14.56 8.18 -6.46
N ALA A 99 14.87 6.92 -6.15
CA ALA A 99 14.24 6.24 -5.04
C ALA A 99 14.65 6.86 -3.70
N GLN A 100 13.70 7.44 -2.98
CA GLN A 100 13.98 8.03 -1.64
C GLN A 100 14.06 6.98 -0.51
N SER A 101 13.75 5.72 -0.82
CA SER A 101 14.02 4.55 0.03
C SER A 101 14.15 3.33 -0.87
N THR A 102 15.10 2.44 -0.57
CA THR A 102 15.25 1.18 -1.28
C THR A 102 14.58 0.06 -0.52
N GLN A 103 13.95 -0.87 -1.22
CA GLN A 103 13.27 -2.01 -0.65
C GLN A 103 13.77 -3.30 -1.32
N PRO A 104 14.09 -4.36 -0.58
CA PRO A 104 14.63 -5.60 -1.15
C PRO A 104 13.56 -6.47 -1.84
N SER A 105 12.28 -6.14 -1.69
CA SER A 105 11.14 -6.91 -2.24
C SER A 105 10.66 -6.36 -3.58
N PHE A 106 9.94 -7.19 -4.34
CA PHE A 106 9.26 -6.79 -5.58
C PHE A 106 8.29 -5.60 -5.40
N GLY A 107 7.96 -4.91 -6.51
CA GLY A 107 7.09 -3.74 -6.51
C GLY A 107 5.62 -4.10 -6.27
N MET A 108 5.06 -4.96 -7.09
CA MET A 108 3.61 -5.22 -7.14
C MET A 108 3.17 -6.36 -6.21
N PRO A 109 2.06 -6.17 -5.45
CA PRO A 109 1.33 -4.92 -5.22
C PRO A 109 1.99 -4.05 -4.14
N SER A 110 1.64 -2.74 -4.09
CA SER A 110 2.13 -1.84 -3.06
C SER A 110 1.58 -2.18 -1.67
N GLY A 111 2.45 -2.57 -0.74
CA GLY A 111 2.04 -2.92 0.62
C GLY A 111 1.52 -1.73 1.42
N HIS A 112 2.09 -0.53 1.24
CA HIS A 112 1.59 0.69 1.88
C HIS A 112 0.18 1.04 1.40
N ALA A 113 -0.08 0.94 0.10
CA ALA A 113 -1.41 1.21 -0.46
C ALA A 113 -2.44 0.15 0.00
N GLN A 114 -2.05 -1.13 0.03
CA GLN A 114 -2.89 -2.22 0.51
C GLN A 114 -3.24 -2.04 1.99
N ASN A 115 -2.24 -1.82 2.85
CA ASN A 115 -2.45 -1.60 4.27
C ASN A 115 -3.25 -0.32 4.53
N ALA A 116 -3.05 0.74 3.75
CA ALA A 116 -3.84 1.97 3.88
C ALA A 116 -5.34 1.66 3.76
N VAL A 117 -5.77 0.99 2.70
CA VAL A 117 -7.19 0.69 2.51
C VAL A 117 -7.71 -0.29 3.56
N SER A 118 -6.98 -1.37 3.84
CA SER A 118 -7.46 -2.38 4.78
C SER A 118 -7.52 -1.85 6.22
N ILE A 119 -6.50 -1.13 6.70
CA ILE A 119 -6.42 -0.69 8.11
C ILE A 119 -7.20 0.61 8.35
N TRP A 120 -6.95 1.69 7.56
CA TRP A 120 -7.69 2.93 7.71
C TRP A 120 -9.17 2.76 7.36
N GLY A 121 -9.48 1.93 6.34
CA GLY A 121 -10.85 1.59 5.99
C GLY A 121 -11.57 0.84 7.10
N LEU A 122 -10.93 -0.18 7.72
CA LEU A 122 -11.48 -0.91 8.85
C LEU A 122 -11.67 0.00 10.07
N THR A 123 -10.67 0.83 10.39
CA THR A 123 -10.76 1.80 11.49
C THR A 123 -11.93 2.77 11.29
N ALA A 124 -12.11 3.29 10.07
CA ALA A 124 -13.25 4.16 9.75
C ALA A 124 -14.60 3.42 9.89
N HIS A 125 -14.64 2.14 9.47
CA HIS A 125 -15.84 1.31 9.62
C HIS A 125 -16.21 1.13 11.09
N LEU A 126 -15.25 0.83 11.97
CA LEU A 126 -15.46 0.66 13.42
C LEU A 126 -15.86 1.97 14.12
N ILE A 127 -15.45 3.13 13.62
CA ILE A 127 -15.88 4.44 14.14
C ILE A 127 -17.32 4.78 13.75
N HIS A 128 -17.86 4.25 12.65
CA HIS A 128 -19.21 4.47 12.13
C HIS A 128 -19.60 5.95 11.90
N LYS A 129 -18.62 6.84 11.61
CA LYS A 129 -18.87 8.27 11.36
C LYS A 129 -18.47 8.65 9.93
N ARG A 130 -19.28 9.50 9.27
CA ARG A 130 -18.99 9.95 7.89
C ARG A 130 -17.60 10.62 7.75
N TRP A 131 -17.21 11.44 8.73
CA TRP A 131 -15.91 12.08 8.71
C TRP A 131 -14.74 11.09 8.74
N ALA A 132 -14.89 9.95 9.43
CA ALA A 132 -13.85 8.91 9.49
C ALA A 132 -13.61 8.26 8.12
N TYR A 133 -14.67 8.00 7.36
CA TYR A 133 -14.55 7.50 5.99
C TYR A 133 -13.89 8.51 5.05
N LEU A 134 -14.24 9.80 5.16
CA LEU A 134 -13.60 10.86 4.37
C LEU A 134 -12.11 10.99 4.71
N LEU A 135 -11.77 10.96 5.98
CA LEU A 135 -10.39 11.00 6.45
C LEU A 135 -9.62 9.76 5.96
N ALA A 136 -10.17 8.57 6.11
CA ALA A 136 -9.55 7.33 5.63
C ALA A 136 -9.32 7.37 4.11
N ALA A 137 -10.31 7.81 3.33
CA ALA A 137 -10.17 7.93 1.88
C ALA A 137 -9.07 8.92 1.49
N GLY A 138 -9.03 10.11 2.11
CA GLY A 138 -7.97 11.10 1.90
C GLY A 138 -6.59 10.55 2.27
N THR A 139 -6.47 9.86 3.40
CA THR A 139 -5.23 9.22 3.85
C THR A 139 -4.78 8.13 2.87
N CYS A 140 -5.68 7.27 2.40
CA CYS A 140 -5.37 6.25 1.41
C CYS A 140 -4.86 6.85 0.10
N LEU A 141 -5.49 7.92 -0.39
CA LEU A 141 -5.05 8.64 -1.59
C LEU A 141 -3.66 9.25 -1.40
N LEU A 142 -3.42 9.94 -0.29
CA LEU A 142 -2.12 10.54 0.02
C LEU A 142 -1.02 9.49 0.17
N ILE A 143 -1.29 8.38 0.87
CA ILE A 143 -0.33 7.28 0.99
C ILE A 143 -0.03 6.70 -0.40
N GLY A 144 -1.04 6.41 -1.21
CA GLY A 144 -0.82 5.89 -2.57
C GLY A 144 0.00 6.82 -3.43
N LEU A 145 -0.35 8.12 -3.47
CA LEU A 145 0.39 9.13 -4.21
C LEU A 145 1.85 9.26 -3.72
N SER A 146 2.06 9.19 -2.41
CA SER A 146 3.40 9.25 -1.85
C SER A 146 4.32 8.14 -2.35
N ARG A 147 3.78 6.95 -2.68
CA ARG A 147 4.60 5.82 -3.16
C ARG A 147 5.15 6.06 -4.58
N ALA A 148 4.35 6.69 -5.45
CA ALA A 148 4.80 7.12 -6.76
C ALA A 148 5.78 8.30 -6.64
N TYR A 149 5.46 9.31 -5.82
CA TYR A 149 6.34 10.45 -5.56
C TYR A 149 7.72 10.03 -5.06
N LEU A 150 7.79 9.09 -4.11
CA LEU A 150 9.05 8.57 -3.56
C LEU A 150 9.80 7.64 -4.53
N GLY A 151 9.28 7.40 -5.73
CA GLY A 151 9.92 6.61 -6.79
C GLY A 151 10.00 5.11 -6.51
N VAL A 152 9.19 4.59 -5.58
CA VAL A 152 9.30 3.21 -5.10
C VAL A 152 8.24 2.26 -5.67
N HIS A 153 7.17 2.80 -6.25
CA HIS A 153 6.08 2.03 -6.87
C HIS A 153 5.55 2.74 -8.11
N PHE A 154 5.18 1.96 -9.11
CA PHE A 154 4.34 2.41 -10.21
C PHE A 154 2.90 2.67 -9.74
N MET A 155 2.15 3.50 -10.48
CA MET A 155 0.73 3.71 -10.17
C MET A 155 -0.07 2.42 -10.26
N GLY A 156 0.28 1.53 -11.19
CA GLY A 156 -0.29 0.18 -11.28
C GLY A 156 -0.13 -0.65 -10.00
N ASP A 157 1.05 -0.56 -9.32
CA ASP A 157 1.29 -1.24 -8.05
C ASP A 157 0.37 -0.70 -6.94
N VAL A 158 0.16 0.62 -6.94
CA VAL A 158 -0.70 1.31 -5.96
C VAL A 158 -2.16 0.90 -6.15
N LEU A 159 -2.66 0.94 -7.40
CA LEU A 159 -4.02 0.53 -7.73
C LEU A 159 -4.27 -0.95 -7.37
N ALA A 160 -3.33 -1.83 -7.68
CA ALA A 160 -3.40 -3.24 -7.29
C ALA A 160 -3.42 -3.39 -5.76
N GLY A 161 -2.60 -2.62 -5.04
CA GLY A 161 -2.59 -2.59 -3.58
C GLY A 161 -3.95 -2.15 -3.01
N TRP A 162 -4.53 -1.06 -3.52
CA TRP A 162 -5.87 -0.62 -3.13
C TRP A 162 -6.93 -1.68 -3.40
N GLY A 163 -6.88 -2.34 -4.58
CA GLY A 163 -7.81 -3.41 -4.93
C GLY A 163 -7.75 -4.58 -3.94
N VAL A 164 -6.56 -5.09 -3.63
CA VAL A 164 -6.37 -6.16 -2.65
C VAL A 164 -6.83 -5.72 -1.25
N GLY A 165 -6.46 -4.49 -0.84
CA GLY A 165 -6.90 -3.91 0.43
C GLY A 165 -8.43 -3.80 0.54
N ALA A 166 -9.11 -3.41 -0.55
CA ALA A 166 -10.58 -3.32 -0.59
C ALA A 166 -11.24 -4.71 -0.48
N VAL A 167 -10.68 -5.73 -1.12
CA VAL A 167 -11.18 -7.11 -0.98
C VAL A 167 -11.02 -7.60 0.46
N LEU A 168 -9.87 -7.39 1.09
CA LEU A 168 -9.63 -7.74 2.49
C LEU A 168 -10.62 -7.02 3.42
N LEU A 169 -10.78 -5.71 3.24
CA LEU A 169 -11.70 -4.89 4.02
C LEU A 169 -13.15 -5.42 3.90
N GLY A 170 -13.61 -5.63 2.66
CA GLY A 170 -14.98 -6.12 2.43
C GLY A 170 -15.19 -7.52 3.00
N SER A 171 -14.21 -8.42 2.93
CA SER A 171 -14.26 -9.75 3.52
C SER A 171 -14.34 -9.70 5.05
N SER A 172 -13.53 -8.83 5.67
CA SER A 172 -13.53 -8.66 7.13
C SER A 172 -14.85 -8.08 7.63
N ILE A 173 -15.39 -7.06 6.98
CA ILE A 173 -16.69 -6.48 7.35
C ILE A 173 -17.81 -7.54 7.29
N LYS A 174 -17.78 -8.41 6.28
CA LYS A 174 -18.76 -9.51 6.17
C LYS A 174 -18.58 -10.59 7.24
N ALA A 175 -17.36 -10.81 7.72
CA ALA A 175 -17.06 -11.82 8.73
C ALA A 175 -17.31 -11.34 10.17
N MET A 176 -17.43 -10.02 10.41
CA MET A 176 -17.64 -9.45 11.74
C MET A 176 -18.85 -10.00 12.48
N PRO A 177 -20.06 -10.10 11.89
CA PRO A 177 -21.22 -10.61 12.59
C PRO A 177 -21.03 -12.04 13.14
N VAL A 178 -20.28 -12.88 12.41
CA VAL A 178 -19.97 -14.27 12.81
C VAL A 178 -19.02 -14.34 14.01
N MET A 179 -18.18 -13.33 14.20
CA MET A 179 -17.23 -13.25 15.32
C MET A 179 -17.84 -12.62 16.59
N GLU A 180 -19.07 -12.13 16.49
CA GLU A 180 -19.80 -11.51 17.60
C GLU A 180 -20.75 -12.49 18.33
N GLU A 181 -21.03 -13.65 17.72
CA GLU A 181 -21.74 -14.79 18.30
C GLU A 181 -20.81 -15.69 19.10
#